data_2a5c80b0daa955261162bb5fd3391415
#
_entry.id   2a5c80b0daa955261162bb5fd3391415
#
_cell.length_a   1.000
_cell.length_b   1.000
_cell.length_c   1.000
_cell.angle_alpha   90.00
_cell.angle_beta   90.00
_cell.angle_gamma   90.00
#
_symmetry.space_group_name_H-M   'P 1'
#
loop_
_entity.id
_entity.type
_entity.pdbx_description
1 polymer ?
#
loop_
_entity_poly.entity_id
_entity_poly.type
_entity_poly.pdbx_seq_one_letter_code
_entity_poly.pdbx_strand_id
1 'polypeptide(L)'
;MKNHDFDVILAGGGLAATLTAYRLRQLRPSLRLLVLEAGERLGGNHTWSFHDKDIGRDAWRWIAPFVAHSWDEQQVRFPKHSRMLNSGYNSIFSETLHANAYPLLEDCVRFSSRALDVGPHHVELSGGEVLRAPCVIDARGMGRVDGLTIGYQKFLGLVVRFERPHGQPYPIIMDATVRQRDGYRFVYTLPFTHDTMLIEDTYYSDTASIDAHTLRDHCLEYASDRGWEVAEVVREERGVLPIVLGGDVDSILEKNAPGVPSLGLRGGFFHHTTSYSFPFAVKCAEAIARIDQLESETLDRLAKKWARAHWKEQGFFRLLNRMLFWAARTPEQRYRVLERFYMLGDPLIERFYSSSLTLADQARILVGWPPVPISRALRVMGETTVNPIPQPVSTPG
;
A
#
# COMPACT_ATOMS: atom_id res chain seq x y z
N MET A 1 -19.92 26.09 25.45
CA MET A 1 -18.73 25.60 24.71
C MET A 1 -18.57 24.16 25.11
N LYS A 2 -18.64 23.19 24.16
CA LYS A 2 -18.35 21.78 24.49
C LYS A 2 -16.88 21.71 24.87
N ASN A 3 -16.59 21.17 26.06
CA ASN A 3 -15.20 21.00 26.51
C ASN A 3 -14.61 19.87 25.69
N HIS A 4 -13.78 20.19 24.69
CA HIS A 4 -13.05 19.20 23.90
C HIS A 4 -11.66 19.01 24.50
N ASP A 5 -11.24 17.77 24.67
CA ASP A 5 -9.93 17.43 25.23
C ASP A 5 -8.82 17.76 24.23
N PHE A 6 -9.12 17.57 22.95
CA PHE A 6 -8.21 17.75 21.81
C PHE A 6 -8.88 18.57 20.72
N ASP A 7 -8.09 19.09 19.78
CA ASP A 7 -8.56 19.73 18.56
C ASP A 7 -8.71 18.70 17.42
N VAL A 8 -7.82 17.70 17.37
CA VAL A 8 -7.85 16.59 16.41
C VAL A 8 -7.47 15.29 17.10
N ILE A 9 -8.26 14.24 16.85
CA ILE A 9 -7.93 12.85 17.23
C ILE A 9 -7.79 12.01 15.95
N LEU A 10 -6.67 11.31 15.79
CA LEU A 10 -6.49 10.28 14.77
C LEU A 10 -6.60 8.89 15.41
N ALA A 11 -7.60 8.12 15.00
CA ALA A 11 -7.78 6.73 15.43
C ALA A 11 -6.97 5.79 14.54
N GLY A 12 -5.92 5.20 15.09
CA GLY A 12 -4.90 4.39 14.42
C GLY A 12 -3.60 5.16 14.20
N GLY A 13 -2.46 4.54 14.50
CA GLY A 13 -1.10 5.08 14.32
C GLY A 13 -0.37 4.48 13.10
N GLY A 14 -1.10 4.03 12.07
CA GLY A 14 -0.52 3.53 10.83
C GLY A 14 0.08 4.65 9.98
N LEU A 15 0.59 4.30 8.78
CA LEU A 15 1.28 5.21 7.87
C LEU A 15 0.55 6.55 7.65
N ALA A 16 -0.72 6.49 7.24
CA ALA A 16 -1.48 7.70 6.88
C ALA A 16 -1.72 8.62 8.08
N ALA A 17 -2.04 8.06 9.25
CA ALA A 17 -2.20 8.82 10.48
C ALA A 17 -0.89 9.43 10.94
N THR A 18 0.19 8.64 10.96
CA THR A 18 1.51 9.11 11.39
C THR A 18 2.01 10.28 10.54
N LEU A 19 1.94 10.15 9.21
CA LEU A 19 2.36 11.23 8.30
C LEU A 19 1.45 12.47 8.45
N THR A 20 0.14 12.28 8.64
CA THR A 20 -0.81 13.39 8.84
C THR A 20 -0.52 14.10 10.17
N ALA A 21 -0.33 13.37 11.26
CA ALA A 21 0.00 13.93 12.57
C ALA A 21 1.33 14.68 12.53
N TYR A 22 2.35 14.05 11.92
CA TYR A 22 3.68 14.66 11.78
C TYR A 22 3.62 15.97 11.01
N ARG A 23 2.90 16.00 9.88
CA ARG A 23 2.78 17.21 9.07
C ARG A 23 1.94 18.30 9.75
N LEU A 24 0.87 17.93 10.44
CA LEU A 24 0.09 18.85 11.29
C LEU A 24 0.97 19.47 12.36
N ARG A 25 1.76 18.67 13.08
CA ARG A 25 2.64 19.15 14.15
C ARG A 25 3.72 20.10 13.64
N GLN A 26 4.29 19.82 12.45
CA GLN A 26 5.26 20.71 11.81
C GLN A 26 4.66 22.09 11.45
N LEU A 27 3.45 22.12 10.89
CA LEU A 27 2.85 23.37 10.38
C LEU A 27 1.98 24.08 11.41
N ARG A 28 1.52 23.36 12.44
CA ARG A 28 0.56 23.86 13.44
C ARG A 28 0.94 23.35 14.85
N PRO A 29 2.07 23.77 15.40
CA PRO A 29 2.61 23.23 16.65
C PRO A 29 1.70 23.47 17.88
N SER A 30 0.82 24.45 17.83
CA SER A 30 -0.14 24.75 18.92
C SER A 30 -1.40 23.87 18.91
N LEU A 31 -1.59 23.03 17.87
CA LEU A 31 -2.76 22.16 17.76
C LEU A 31 -2.70 21.07 18.84
N ARG A 32 -3.76 20.91 19.63
CA ARG A 32 -3.90 19.81 20.58
C ARG A 32 -4.27 18.54 19.81
N LEU A 33 -3.25 17.80 19.43
CA LEU A 33 -3.35 16.61 18.62
C LEU A 33 -3.28 15.36 19.48
N LEU A 34 -4.04 14.30 19.15
CA LEU A 34 -3.91 12.96 19.73
C LEU A 34 -3.91 11.91 18.62
N VAL A 35 -2.93 11.01 18.66
CA VAL A 35 -2.88 9.78 17.86
C VAL A 35 -3.08 8.59 18.77
N LEU A 36 -4.09 7.77 18.48
CA LEU A 36 -4.41 6.57 19.24
C LEU A 36 -3.89 5.35 18.47
N GLU A 37 -2.94 4.63 19.05
CA GLU A 37 -2.39 3.41 18.45
C GLU A 37 -2.63 2.20 19.37
N ALA A 38 -3.16 1.13 18.78
CA ALA A 38 -3.48 -0.10 19.50
C ALA A 38 -2.24 -0.91 19.90
N GLY A 39 -1.16 -0.77 19.15
CA GLY A 39 0.15 -1.38 19.39
C GLY A 39 1.06 -0.51 20.25
N GLU A 40 2.34 -0.86 20.24
CA GLU A 40 3.38 -0.21 21.04
C GLU A 40 4.24 0.75 20.23
N ARG A 41 4.01 0.86 18.91
CA ARG A 41 4.76 1.73 18.00
C ARG A 41 3.91 2.23 16.85
N LEU A 42 4.29 3.37 16.28
CA LEU A 42 3.71 3.89 15.04
C LEU A 42 4.13 3.04 13.83
N GLY A 43 3.25 2.95 12.81
CA GLY A 43 3.54 2.28 11.55
C GLY A 43 3.33 0.76 11.54
N GLY A 44 3.20 0.12 12.71
CA GLY A 44 3.04 -1.34 12.78
C GLY A 44 4.30 -2.11 12.40
N ASN A 45 4.19 -3.07 11.46
CA ASN A 45 5.30 -3.91 10.97
C ASN A 45 5.20 -4.04 9.44
N HIS A 46 5.63 -3.01 8.73
CA HIS A 46 5.56 -2.92 7.26
C HIS A 46 6.79 -2.28 6.66
N THR A 47 7.06 -2.63 5.40
CA THR A 47 7.98 -1.93 4.51
C THR A 47 7.15 -1.25 3.42
N TRP A 48 7.27 0.07 3.29
CA TRP A 48 6.66 0.82 2.19
C TRP A 48 7.73 1.22 1.19
N SER A 49 7.51 0.90 -0.07
CA SER A 49 8.40 1.30 -1.14
C SER A 49 7.70 2.21 -2.14
N PHE A 50 8.46 3.06 -2.81
CA PHE A 50 7.96 4.02 -3.79
C PHE A 50 9.07 4.48 -4.73
N HIS A 51 8.69 5.00 -5.91
CA HIS A 51 9.65 5.55 -6.87
C HIS A 51 9.86 7.05 -6.63
N ASP A 52 11.01 7.56 -7.03
CA ASP A 52 11.35 8.99 -6.84
C ASP A 52 10.27 9.94 -7.34
N LYS A 53 9.67 9.61 -8.50
CA LYS A 53 8.65 10.46 -9.13
C LYS A 53 7.26 10.37 -8.52
N ASP A 54 7.05 9.45 -7.58
CA ASP A 54 5.76 9.31 -6.88
C ASP A 54 5.54 10.46 -5.89
N ILE A 55 6.63 11.11 -5.45
CA ILE A 55 6.64 12.18 -4.46
C ILE A 55 7.11 13.49 -5.10
N GLY A 56 6.33 14.57 -4.94
CA GLY A 56 6.70 15.90 -5.42
C GLY A 56 7.86 16.51 -4.60
N ARG A 57 8.65 17.41 -5.22
CA ARG A 57 9.84 18.01 -4.62
C ARG A 57 9.60 18.66 -3.26
N ASP A 58 8.45 19.30 -3.07
CA ASP A 58 8.14 19.97 -1.80
C ASP A 58 7.87 18.95 -0.68
N ALA A 59 7.25 17.82 -1.02
CA ALA A 59 7.02 16.76 -0.06
C ALA A 59 8.32 16.05 0.31
N TRP A 60 9.27 15.88 -0.61
CA TRP A 60 10.58 15.30 -0.34
C TRP A 60 11.30 15.97 0.83
N ARG A 61 11.17 17.28 1.02
CA ARG A 61 11.86 18.02 2.09
C ARG A 61 11.51 17.50 3.48
N TRP A 62 10.30 17.02 3.70
CA TRP A 62 9.87 16.51 5.00
C TRP A 62 9.75 14.99 5.05
N ILE A 63 9.74 14.32 3.88
CA ILE A 63 9.69 12.86 3.77
C ILE A 63 11.08 12.23 3.88
N ALA A 64 12.13 12.90 3.38
CA ALA A 64 13.48 12.37 3.34
C ALA A 64 13.99 11.72 4.66
N PRO A 65 13.69 12.25 5.85
CA PRO A 65 14.11 11.62 7.11
C PRO A 65 13.51 10.22 7.35
N PHE A 66 12.40 9.88 6.68
CA PHE A 66 11.76 8.56 6.84
C PHE A 66 12.35 7.49 5.93
N VAL A 67 13.07 7.89 4.87
CA VAL A 67 13.63 6.95 3.89
C VAL A 67 14.79 6.19 4.55
N ALA A 68 14.64 4.88 4.64
CA ALA A 68 15.67 4.01 5.19
C ALA A 68 16.74 3.64 4.16
N HIS A 69 16.32 3.37 2.93
CA HIS A 69 17.19 2.99 1.82
C HIS A 69 16.70 3.58 0.51
N SER A 70 17.67 3.95 -0.34
CA SER A 70 17.45 4.46 -1.70
C SER A 70 18.40 3.78 -2.68
N TRP A 71 17.90 3.51 -3.88
CA TRP A 71 18.66 2.94 -5.00
C TRP A 71 18.35 3.73 -6.26
N ASP A 72 19.37 4.01 -7.06
CA ASP A 72 19.21 4.75 -8.33
C ASP A 72 18.56 3.91 -9.42
N GLU A 73 18.68 2.59 -9.32
CA GLU A 73 18.22 1.60 -10.29
C GLU A 73 17.54 0.43 -9.61
N GLN A 74 16.72 -0.28 -10.38
CA GLN A 74 16.04 -1.49 -9.96
C GLN A 74 15.87 -2.46 -11.12
N GLN A 75 15.70 -3.73 -10.84
CA GLN A 75 15.61 -4.78 -11.85
C GLN A 75 14.24 -5.47 -11.84
N VAL A 76 13.81 -5.90 -13.02
CA VAL A 76 12.73 -6.88 -13.19
C VAL A 76 13.23 -8.09 -13.96
N ARG A 77 12.75 -9.28 -13.62
CA ARG A 77 13.12 -10.55 -14.24
C ARG A 77 11.87 -11.36 -14.55
N PHE A 78 11.72 -11.68 -15.82
CA PHE A 78 10.67 -12.56 -16.33
C PHE A 78 11.29 -13.67 -17.17
N PRO A 79 10.58 -14.78 -17.44
CA PRO A 79 11.12 -15.90 -18.19
C PRO A 79 11.73 -15.55 -19.57
N LYS A 80 11.20 -14.52 -20.24
CA LYS A 80 11.65 -14.10 -21.58
C LYS A 80 12.14 -12.66 -21.64
N HIS A 81 12.11 -11.92 -20.53
CA HIS A 81 12.49 -10.52 -20.50
C HIS A 81 13.08 -10.15 -19.13
N SER A 82 14.26 -9.56 -19.16
CA SER A 82 14.90 -9.00 -17.98
C SER A 82 15.48 -7.64 -18.32
N ARG A 83 15.32 -6.67 -17.43
CA ARG A 83 15.90 -5.33 -17.63
C ARG A 83 16.15 -4.59 -16.33
N MET A 84 17.09 -3.67 -16.38
CA MET A 84 17.23 -2.60 -15.39
C MET A 84 16.27 -1.47 -15.74
N LEU A 85 15.70 -0.85 -14.72
CA LEU A 85 14.92 0.38 -14.80
C LEU A 85 15.75 1.49 -14.15
N ASN A 86 16.04 2.54 -14.93
CA ASN A 86 16.82 3.69 -14.47
C ASN A 86 15.90 4.72 -13.77
N SER A 87 15.17 4.27 -12.79
CA SER A 87 14.31 5.12 -11.95
C SER A 87 14.62 4.83 -10.50
N GLY A 88 14.80 5.88 -9.69
CA GLY A 88 15.10 5.73 -8.28
C GLY A 88 14.00 5.00 -7.54
N TYR A 89 14.40 4.19 -6.56
CA TYR A 89 13.52 3.40 -5.73
C TYR A 89 13.86 3.55 -4.26
N ASN A 90 12.87 3.70 -3.42
CA ASN A 90 13.05 4.04 -2.01
C ASN A 90 12.23 3.11 -1.13
N SER A 91 12.73 2.85 0.08
CA SER A 91 12.02 2.08 1.09
C SER A 91 12.02 2.77 2.44
N ILE A 92 10.89 2.66 3.12
CA ILE A 92 10.65 3.13 4.48
C ILE A 92 10.23 1.92 5.31
N PHE A 93 10.89 1.70 6.43
CA PHE A 93 10.48 0.70 7.42
C PHE A 93 9.57 1.33 8.46
N SER A 94 8.68 0.55 9.04
CA SER A 94 7.88 1.00 10.17
C SER A 94 8.73 1.46 11.35
N GLU A 95 9.89 0.82 11.56
CA GLU A 95 10.87 1.21 12.58
C GLU A 95 11.46 2.60 12.28
N THR A 96 11.86 2.86 11.04
CA THR A 96 12.39 4.17 10.61
C THR A 96 11.32 5.24 10.67
N LEU A 97 10.08 4.91 10.25
CA LEU A 97 8.94 5.81 10.39
C LEU A 97 8.72 6.19 11.85
N HIS A 98 8.68 5.20 12.76
CA HIS A 98 8.51 5.44 14.20
C HIS A 98 9.65 6.28 14.75
N ALA A 99 10.90 5.88 14.52
CA ALA A 99 12.07 6.55 15.07
C ALA A 99 12.17 8.03 14.68
N ASN A 100 11.76 8.38 13.47
CA ASN A 100 11.81 9.76 12.96
C ASN A 100 10.53 10.57 13.21
N ALA A 101 9.37 9.93 13.37
CA ALA A 101 8.13 10.63 13.68
C ALA A 101 7.94 10.85 15.18
N TYR A 102 8.27 9.86 16.00
CA TYR A 102 7.97 9.85 17.43
C TYR A 102 8.56 11.03 18.20
N PRO A 103 9.82 11.47 18.00
CA PRO A 103 10.35 12.62 18.74
C PRO A 103 9.54 13.92 18.57
N LEU A 104 8.87 14.11 17.43
CA LEU A 104 7.99 15.25 17.20
C LEU A 104 6.56 15.01 17.72
N LEU A 105 6.17 13.76 17.93
CA LEU A 105 4.81 13.34 18.29
C LEU A 105 4.69 12.76 19.71
N GLU A 106 5.79 12.70 20.47
CA GLU A 106 5.85 12.01 21.77
C GLU A 106 4.73 12.46 22.73
N ASP A 107 4.48 13.75 22.77
CA ASP A 107 3.46 14.35 23.67
C ASP A 107 2.03 14.18 23.17
N CYS A 108 1.82 13.65 21.97
CA CYS A 108 0.50 13.49 21.35
C CYS A 108 0.20 12.07 20.86
N VAL A 109 1.04 11.09 21.15
CA VAL A 109 0.76 9.68 20.84
C VAL A 109 0.41 8.91 22.11
N ARG A 110 -0.66 8.12 22.03
CA ARG A 110 -1.07 7.21 23.09
C ARG A 110 -1.09 5.79 22.54
N PHE A 111 -0.10 5.00 22.95
CA PHE A 111 0.03 3.58 22.61
C PHE A 111 -0.90 2.69 23.45
N SER A 112 -1.01 1.42 23.07
CA SER A 112 -1.88 0.42 23.73
C SER A 112 -3.33 0.91 23.90
N SER A 113 -3.78 1.76 22.96
CA SER A 113 -5.07 2.47 23.03
C SER A 113 -5.91 2.13 21.80
N ARG A 114 -6.62 1.01 21.90
CA ARG A 114 -7.49 0.52 20.81
C ARG A 114 -8.80 1.30 20.79
N ALA A 115 -9.03 2.03 19.68
CA ALA A 115 -10.31 2.67 19.38
C ALA A 115 -11.34 1.61 18.96
N LEU A 116 -12.43 1.48 19.69
CA LEU A 116 -13.55 0.57 19.37
C LEU A 116 -14.60 1.29 18.53
N ASP A 117 -15.16 2.37 19.05
CA ASP A 117 -16.10 3.22 18.32
C ASP A 117 -15.47 4.55 17.97
N VAL A 118 -15.80 5.04 16.76
CA VAL A 118 -15.28 6.31 16.23
C VAL A 118 -16.44 7.09 15.65
N GLY A 119 -16.83 8.14 16.32
CA GLY A 119 -17.84 9.10 15.86
C GLY A 119 -17.20 10.43 15.44
N PRO A 120 -18.00 11.35 14.88
CA PRO A 120 -17.47 12.62 14.36
C PRO A 120 -16.84 13.51 15.44
N HIS A 121 -17.20 13.33 16.72
CA HIS A 121 -16.71 14.16 17.81
C HIS A 121 -16.20 13.34 19.01
N HIS A 122 -16.09 12.02 18.89
CA HIS A 122 -15.61 11.17 19.97
C HIS A 122 -14.91 9.92 19.46
N VAL A 123 -14.08 9.38 20.31
CA VAL A 123 -13.52 8.04 20.17
C VAL A 123 -13.72 7.30 21.49
N GLU A 124 -14.32 6.11 21.45
CA GLU A 124 -14.41 5.20 22.59
C GLU A 124 -13.28 4.18 22.53
N LEU A 125 -12.54 4.04 23.61
CA LEU A 125 -11.44 3.08 23.75
C LEU A 125 -11.93 1.75 24.33
N SER A 126 -11.14 0.70 24.14
CA SER A 126 -11.44 -0.65 24.67
C SER A 126 -11.61 -0.69 26.19
N GLY A 127 -11.11 0.31 26.91
CA GLY A 127 -11.30 0.48 28.37
C GLY A 127 -12.56 1.25 28.78
N GLY A 128 -13.43 1.65 27.83
CA GLY A 128 -14.64 2.44 28.08
C GLY A 128 -14.41 3.95 28.25
N GLU A 129 -13.16 4.42 28.12
CA GLU A 129 -12.84 5.85 28.10
C GLU A 129 -13.33 6.48 26.81
N VAL A 130 -13.97 7.65 26.89
CA VAL A 130 -14.45 8.42 25.74
C VAL A 130 -13.70 9.73 25.66
N LEU A 131 -12.97 9.92 24.55
CA LEU A 131 -12.22 11.14 24.23
C LEU A 131 -12.97 11.98 23.20
N ARG A 132 -12.87 13.31 23.30
CA ARG A 132 -13.65 14.24 22.46
C ARG A 132 -12.79 15.26 21.72
N ALA A 133 -13.12 15.47 20.44
CA ALA A 133 -12.50 16.49 19.59
C ALA A 133 -13.51 17.02 18.56
N PRO A 134 -13.36 18.24 18.04
CA PRO A 134 -14.15 18.72 16.91
C PRO A 134 -13.79 18.00 15.61
N CYS A 135 -12.57 17.45 15.49
CA CYS A 135 -12.13 16.65 14.37
C CYS A 135 -11.62 15.29 14.82
N VAL A 136 -12.29 14.23 14.35
CA VAL A 136 -11.87 12.84 14.54
C VAL A 136 -11.65 12.22 13.17
N ILE A 137 -10.51 11.58 12.97
CA ILE A 137 -10.10 10.94 11.70
C ILE A 137 -9.94 9.43 11.93
N ASP A 138 -10.62 8.61 11.15
CA ASP A 138 -10.49 7.16 11.21
C ASP A 138 -9.40 6.66 10.24
N ALA A 139 -8.29 6.20 10.78
CA ALA A 139 -7.15 5.64 10.06
C ALA A 139 -6.78 4.22 10.53
N ARG A 140 -7.73 3.46 11.08
CA ARG A 140 -7.57 2.11 11.65
C ARG A 140 -7.35 1.01 10.61
N GLY A 141 -6.53 1.23 9.59
CA GLY A 141 -6.26 0.25 8.55
C GLY A 141 -7.46 -0.01 7.63
N MET A 142 -7.41 -1.10 6.87
CA MET A 142 -8.48 -1.40 5.92
C MET A 142 -9.78 -1.72 6.65
N GLY A 143 -10.85 -1.04 6.24
CA GLY A 143 -12.20 -1.36 6.66
C GLY A 143 -12.80 -2.53 5.87
N ARG A 144 -14.12 -2.67 5.93
CA ARG A 144 -14.86 -3.63 5.10
C ARG A 144 -14.77 -3.22 3.63
N VAL A 145 -14.55 -4.20 2.77
CA VAL A 145 -14.43 -4.05 1.32
C VAL A 145 -15.65 -4.63 0.56
N ASP A 146 -16.73 -4.89 1.29
CA ASP A 146 -17.99 -5.35 0.69
C ASP A 146 -18.48 -4.30 -0.32
N GLY A 147 -18.85 -4.74 -1.50
CA GLY A 147 -19.20 -3.86 -2.63
C GLY A 147 -18.04 -3.59 -3.59
N LEU A 148 -16.82 -4.06 -3.25
CA LEU A 148 -15.73 -4.16 -4.21
C LEU A 148 -15.57 -5.57 -4.74
N THR A 149 -15.16 -5.64 -6.00
CA THR A 149 -14.59 -6.85 -6.58
C THR A 149 -13.08 -6.75 -6.50
N ILE A 150 -12.44 -7.63 -5.75
CA ILE A 150 -11.00 -7.58 -5.50
C ILE A 150 -10.34 -8.93 -5.80
N GLY A 151 -9.12 -8.88 -6.33
CA GLY A 151 -8.11 -9.90 -6.18
C GLY A 151 -7.20 -9.55 -5.00
N TYR A 152 -6.23 -10.38 -4.72
CA TYR A 152 -5.39 -10.23 -3.55
C TYR A 152 -3.91 -10.22 -3.93
N GLN A 153 -3.20 -9.21 -3.46
CA GLN A 153 -1.75 -9.27 -3.34
C GLN A 153 -1.44 -9.80 -1.94
N LYS A 154 -0.95 -11.02 -1.86
CA LYS A 154 -0.57 -11.63 -0.60
C LYS A 154 0.92 -11.94 -0.60
N PHE A 155 1.56 -11.75 0.53
CA PHE A 155 3.00 -11.88 0.63
C PHE A 155 3.46 -12.29 2.04
N LEU A 156 4.65 -12.86 2.07
CA LEU A 156 5.48 -12.98 3.26
C LEU A 156 6.91 -12.60 2.87
N GLY A 157 7.49 -11.68 3.64
CA GLY A 157 8.84 -11.20 3.47
C GLY A 157 9.70 -11.52 4.69
N LEU A 158 10.93 -11.94 4.44
CA LEU A 158 11.96 -12.16 5.45
C LEU A 158 13.08 -11.14 5.24
N VAL A 159 13.39 -10.35 6.25
CA VAL A 159 14.67 -9.64 6.29
C VAL A 159 15.68 -10.64 6.83
N VAL A 160 16.64 -10.99 6.01
CA VAL A 160 17.66 -11.99 6.33
C VAL A 160 19.04 -11.37 6.35
N ARG A 161 19.90 -11.85 7.25
CA ARG A 161 21.33 -11.62 7.23
C ARG A 161 22.02 -12.88 6.74
N PHE A 162 22.97 -12.71 5.83
CA PHE A 162 23.71 -13.80 5.22
C PHE A 162 25.06 -13.99 5.89
N GLU A 163 25.63 -15.19 5.80
CA GLU A 163 26.99 -15.51 6.27
C GLU A 163 28.08 -14.76 5.46
N ARG A 164 27.77 -14.42 4.20
CA ARG A 164 28.68 -13.73 3.27
C ARG A 164 27.92 -12.68 2.47
N PRO A 165 28.64 -11.69 1.91
CA PRO A 165 28.02 -10.72 1.02
C PRO A 165 27.21 -11.38 -0.11
N HIS A 166 25.96 -10.94 -0.32
CA HIS A 166 25.06 -11.49 -1.33
C HIS A 166 25.36 -11.01 -2.77
N GLY A 167 26.16 -9.96 -2.93
CA GLY A 167 26.61 -9.48 -4.24
C GLY A 167 25.53 -8.85 -5.13
N GLN A 168 24.31 -8.61 -4.62
CA GLN A 168 23.22 -7.95 -5.36
C GLN A 168 23.16 -6.48 -4.96
N PRO A 169 23.52 -5.53 -5.88
CA PRO A 169 23.57 -4.11 -5.54
C PRO A 169 22.22 -3.39 -5.67
N TYR A 170 21.27 -3.92 -6.44
CA TYR A 170 19.99 -3.28 -6.76
C TYR A 170 18.80 -4.12 -6.31
N PRO A 171 17.65 -3.49 -6.03
CA PRO A 171 16.38 -4.20 -5.86
C PRO A 171 16.02 -5.02 -7.09
N ILE A 172 15.45 -6.19 -6.88
CA ILE A 172 14.66 -6.88 -7.90
C ILE A 172 13.22 -6.75 -7.46
N ILE A 173 12.48 -5.86 -8.12
CA ILE A 173 11.10 -5.58 -7.71
C ILE A 173 10.10 -6.63 -8.19
N MET A 174 10.46 -7.44 -9.18
CA MET A 174 9.69 -8.58 -9.65
C MET A 174 10.62 -9.62 -10.26
N ASP A 175 10.93 -10.69 -9.56
CA ASP A 175 11.55 -11.89 -10.13
C ASP A 175 10.47 -12.95 -10.35
N ALA A 176 9.92 -12.98 -11.56
CA ALA A 176 8.90 -13.93 -11.99
C ALA A 176 9.50 -15.16 -12.68
N THR A 177 10.81 -15.36 -12.62
CA THR A 177 11.48 -16.58 -13.12
C THR A 177 11.23 -17.78 -12.20
N VAL A 178 10.74 -17.53 -10.99
CA VAL A 178 10.34 -18.58 -10.03
C VAL A 178 9.14 -19.39 -10.55
N ARG A 179 8.98 -20.62 -10.04
CA ARG A 179 7.85 -21.46 -10.38
C ARG A 179 6.53 -20.77 -10.06
N GLN A 180 5.70 -20.60 -11.07
CA GLN A 180 4.37 -19.99 -10.93
C GLN A 180 3.39 -20.96 -10.26
N ARG A 181 2.65 -20.50 -9.27
CA ARG A 181 1.62 -21.25 -8.53
C ARG A 181 0.65 -20.28 -7.86
N ASP A 182 -0.59 -20.64 -7.67
CA ASP A 182 -1.61 -19.85 -6.98
C ASP A 182 -1.76 -18.41 -7.54
N GLY A 183 -1.69 -18.29 -8.85
CA GLY A 183 -1.77 -17.02 -9.55
C GLY A 183 -0.42 -16.54 -10.10
N TYR A 184 -0.23 -15.22 -10.16
CA TYR A 184 1.05 -14.62 -10.52
C TYR A 184 1.94 -14.55 -9.28
N ARG A 185 3.03 -15.31 -9.30
CA ARG A 185 4.03 -15.33 -8.24
C ARG A 185 5.32 -14.63 -8.69
N PHE A 186 5.90 -13.85 -7.82
CA PHE A 186 7.23 -13.26 -8.00
C PHE A 186 7.93 -13.11 -6.65
N VAL A 187 9.25 -13.11 -6.69
CA VAL A 187 10.05 -12.77 -5.52
C VAL A 187 10.53 -11.33 -5.67
N TYR A 188 10.38 -10.58 -4.59
CA TYR A 188 10.82 -9.22 -4.44
C TYR A 188 12.01 -9.17 -3.50
N THR A 189 13.09 -8.47 -3.88
CA THR A 189 14.29 -8.37 -3.05
C THR A 189 14.76 -6.94 -2.90
N LEU A 190 15.09 -6.55 -1.67
CA LEU A 190 15.66 -5.24 -1.34
C LEU A 190 16.99 -5.44 -0.60
N PRO A 191 18.13 -5.18 -1.24
CA PRO A 191 19.45 -5.28 -0.62
C PRO A 191 19.71 -4.05 0.28
N PHE A 192 19.60 -4.19 1.59
CA PHE A 192 19.75 -3.08 2.54
C PHE A 192 21.22 -2.79 2.86
N THR A 193 22.01 -3.85 3.05
CA THR A 193 23.46 -3.76 3.24
C THR A 193 24.12 -4.78 2.34
N HIS A 194 25.44 -4.94 2.44
CA HIS A 194 26.17 -5.95 1.67
C HIS A 194 25.80 -7.40 2.05
N ASP A 195 25.25 -7.61 3.26
CA ASP A 195 24.92 -8.92 3.83
C ASP A 195 23.48 -9.03 4.35
N THR A 196 22.67 -7.99 4.23
CA THR A 196 21.29 -7.98 4.73
C THR A 196 20.32 -7.60 3.62
N MET A 197 19.25 -8.38 3.44
CA MET A 197 18.28 -8.21 2.36
C MET A 197 16.87 -8.60 2.81
N LEU A 198 15.86 -7.90 2.30
CA LEU A 198 14.50 -8.43 2.27
C LEU A 198 14.37 -9.40 1.11
N ILE A 199 13.83 -10.58 1.37
CA ILE A 199 13.34 -11.54 0.37
C ILE A 199 11.86 -11.75 0.64
N GLU A 200 11.00 -11.39 -0.32
CA GLU A 200 9.55 -11.46 -0.17
C GLU A 200 8.94 -12.32 -1.28
N ASP A 201 8.21 -13.38 -0.90
CA ASP A 201 7.43 -14.20 -1.81
C ASP A 201 6.02 -13.62 -1.93
N THR A 202 5.69 -13.10 -3.12
CA THR A 202 4.49 -12.29 -3.39
C THR A 202 3.63 -12.94 -4.47
N TYR A 203 2.31 -12.87 -4.28
CA TYR A 203 1.32 -13.45 -5.18
C TYR A 203 0.22 -12.46 -5.54
N TYR A 204 -0.18 -12.44 -6.80
CA TYR A 204 -1.48 -11.90 -7.23
C TYR A 204 -2.43 -13.07 -7.41
N SER A 205 -3.23 -13.33 -6.38
CA SER A 205 -4.05 -14.52 -6.21
C SER A 205 -5.54 -14.20 -6.16
N ASP A 206 -6.37 -15.20 -6.46
CA ASP A 206 -7.82 -15.10 -6.35
C ASP A 206 -8.31 -15.29 -4.90
N THR A 207 -7.41 -15.68 -3.97
CA THR A 207 -7.72 -15.94 -2.56
C THR A 207 -6.83 -15.17 -1.61
N ALA A 208 -7.38 -14.79 -0.46
CA ALA A 208 -6.67 -14.06 0.60
C ALA A 208 -5.85 -14.97 1.52
N SER A 209 -6.03 -16.29 1.46
CA SER A 209 -5.38 -17.21 2.38
C SER A 209 -3.86 -17.22 2.22
N ILE A 210 -3.15 -17.13 3.34
CA ILE A 210 -1.68 -17.24 3.42
C ILE A 210 -1.34 -18.51 4.20
N ASP A 211 -0.56 -19.37 3.58
CA ASP A 211 0.20 -20.39 4.31
C ASP A 211 1.59 -19.82 4.62
N ALA A 212 1.73 -19.27 5.82
CA ALA A 212 2.96 -18.58 6.22
C ALA A 212 4.18 -19.51 6.24
N HIS A 213 4.01 -20.79 6.58
CA HIS A 213 5.10 -21.75 6.58
C HIS A 213 5.62 -21.98 5.15
N THR A 214 4.72 -22.27 4.21
CA THR A 214 5.07 -22.46 2.81
C THR A 214 5.74 -21.21 2.20
N LEU A 215 5.24 -20.01 2.46
CA LEU A 215 5.83 -18.79 1.91
C LEU A 215 7.21 -18.51 2.53
N ARG A 216 7.38 -18.78 3.82
CA ARG A 216 8.67 -18.68 4.49
C ARG A 216 9.70 -19.62 3.86
N ASP A 217 9.33 -20.89 3.63
CA ASP A 217 10.20 -21.86 2.98
C ASP A 217 10.59 -21.42 1.58
N HIS A 218 9.67 -20.84 0.81
CA HIS A 218 9.97 -20.30 -0.51
C HIS A 218 10.97 -19.13 -0.49
N CYS A 219 10.95 -18.27 0.52
CA CYS A 219 11.96 -17.22 0.67
C CYS A 219 13.34 -17.81 0.93
N LEU A 220 13.43 -18.84 1.80
CA LEU A 220 14.69 -19.52 2.11
C LEU A 220 15.20 -20.37 0.93
N GLU A 221 14.32 -21.06 0.21
CA GLU A 221 14.63 -21.76 -1.04
C GLU A 221 15.20 -20.80 -2.08
N TYR A 222 14.58 -19.64 -2.26
CA TYR A 222 15.06 -18.62 -3.18
C TYR A 222 16.48 -18.13 -2.84
N ALA A 223 16.81 -17.97 -1.56
CA ALA A 223 18.16 -17.63 -1.12
C ALA A 223 19.13 -18.77 -1.42
N SER A 224 18.76 -20.01 -1.07
CA SER A 224 19.57 -21.22 -1.30
C SER A 224 19.89 -21.42 -2.78
N ASP A 225 18.90 -21.26 -3.68
CA ASP A 225 19.09 -21.41 -5.13
C ASP A 225 20.10 -20.41 -5.71
N ARG A 226 20.39 -19.32 -4.98
CA ARG A 226 21.40 -18.30 -5.35
C ARG A 226 22.73 -18.48 -4.62
N GLY A 227 22.86 -19.54 -3.83
CA GLY A 227 24.04 -19.78 -3.01
C GLY A 227 24.19 -18.80 -1.84
N TRP A 228 23.11 -18.18 -1.43
CA TRP A 228 23.09 -17.27 -0.27
C TRP A 228 22.79 -18.06 1.00
N GLU A 229 23.79 -18.23 1.85
CA GLU A 229 23.66 -18.90 3.14
C GLU A 229 23.06 -17.92 4.17
N VAL A 230 21.84 -18.21 4.64
CA VAL A 230 21.15 -17.40 5.63
C VAL A 230 21.68 -17.69 7.01
N ALA A 231 22.32 -16.70 7.63
CA ALA A 231 22.79 -16.76 9.02
C ALA A 231 21.66 -16.55 10.02
N GLU A 232 20.76 -15.60 9.72
CA GLU A 232 19.71 -15.19 10.65
C GLU A 232 18.51 -14.62 9.90
N VAL A 233 17.30 -14.87 10.39
CA VAL A 233 16.10 -14.14 10.02
C VAL A 233 15.89 -13.02 11.05
N VAL A 234 16.15 -11.78 10.61
CA VAL A 234 16.11 -10.59 11.47
C VAL A 234 14.68 -10.12 11.71
N ARG A 235 13.82 -10.21 10.67
CA ARG A 235 12.43 -9.75 10.72
C ARG A 235 11.59 -10.55 9.74
N GLU A 236 10.33 -10.76 10.11
CA GLU A 236 9.31 -11.31 9.21
C GLU A 236 8.16 -10.32 9.10
N GLU A 237 7.67 -10.10 7.91
CA GLU A 237 6.45 -9.35 7.65
C GLU A 237 5.54 -10.15 6.71
N ARG A 238 4.23 -9.94 6.85
CA ARG A 238 3.24 -10.56 5.97
C ARG A 238 2.02 -9.69 5.81
N GLY A 239 1.36 -9.82 4.68
CA GLY A 239 0.17 -9.02 4.43
C GLY A 239 -0.69 -9.56 3.31
N VAL A 240 -1.93 -9.09 3.31
CA VAL A 240 -2.91 -9.27 2.24
C VAL A 240 -3.44 -7.91 1.86
N LEU A 241 -3.20 -7.50 0.63
CA LEU A 241 -3.59 -6.19 0.11
C LEU A 241 -4.59 -6.37 -1.04
N PRO A 242 -5.52 -5.44 -1.21
CA PRO A 242 -6.53 -5.54 -2.26
C PRO A 242 -5.98 -5.13 -3.62
N ILE A 243 -6.21 -5.93 -4.64
CA ILE A 243 -6.12 -5.54 -6.04
C ILE A 243 -7.53 -5.26 -6.53
N VAL A 244 -7.86 -4.00 -6.80
CA VAL A 244 -9.24 -3.62 -7.12
C VAL A 244 -9.54 -3.92 -8.59
N LEU A 245 -10.56 -4.75 -8.85
CA LEU A 245 -11.01 -5.12 -10.19
C LEU A 245 -12.25 -4.31 -10.62
N GLY A 246 -13.10 -3.96 -9.66
CA GLY A 246 -14.34 -3.22 -9.91
C GLY A 246 -15.11 -2.96 -8.63
N GLY A 247 -16.34 -2.52 -8.78
CA GLY A 247 -17.25 -2.21 -7.68
C GLY A 247 -17.59 -0.72 -7.61
N ASP A 248 -18.08 -0.30 -6.46
CA ASP A 248 -18.51 1.06 -6.21
C ASP A 248 -17.78 1.65 -4.99
N VAL A 249 -17.14 2.79 -5.17
CA VAL A 249 -16.45 3.50 -4.08
C VAL A 249 -17.43 3.98 -3.00
N ASP A 250 -18.64 4.35 -3.38
CA ASP A 250 -19.64 4.82 -2.41
C ASP A 250 -20.05 3.71 -1.45
N SER A 251 -20.02 2.45 -1.89
CA SER A 251 -20.25 1.29 -1.01
C SER A 251 -19.21 1.16 0.11
N ILE A 252 -17.98 1.63 -0.10
CA ILE A 252 -16.94 1.71 0.96
C ILE A 252 -17.19 2.92 1.86
N LEU A 253 -17.42 4.07 1.24
CA LEU A 253 -17.53 5.35 1.94
C LEU A 253 -18.76 5.42 2.85
N GLU A 254 -19.86 4.77 2.45
CA GLU A 254 -21.11 4.68 3.23
C GLU A 254 -21.02 3.74 4.44
N LYS A 255 -20.08 2.80 4.42
CA LYS A 255 -19.84 1.87 5.55
C LYS A 255 -18.95 2.44 6.64
N ASN A 256 -18.22 3.51 6.35
CA ASN A 256 -17.52 4.27 7.36
C ASN A 256 -18.53 5.04 8.22
N ALA A 257 -18.15 5.35 9.45
CA ALA A 257 -19.03 6.12 10.34
C ALA A 257 -19.43 7.47 9.70
N PRO A 258 -20.73 7.80 9.65
CA PRO A 258 -21.17 9.05 9.02
C PRO A 258 -20.52 10.28 9.67
N GLY A 259 -20.02 11.19 8.85
CA GLY A 259 -19.37 12.41 9.31
C GLY A 259 -17.94 12.21 9.83
N VAL A 260 -17.37 11.00 9.73
CA VAL A 260 -16.00 10.69 10.13
C VAL A 260 -15.13 10.52 8.89
N PRO A 261 -14.14 11.41 8.66
CA PRO A 261 -13.20 11.26 7.55
C PRO A 261 -12.34 10.01 7.73
N SER A 262 -12.17 9.25 6.65
CA SER A 262 -11.33 8.05 6.63
C SER A 262 -10.08 8.26 5.79
N LEU A 263 -8.93 7.78 6.26
CA LEU A 263 -7.64 7.90 5.60
C LEU A 263 -6.99 6.54 5.29
N GLY A 264 -5.94 6.59 4.47
CA GLY A 264 -5.19 5.40 4.08
C GLY A 264 -6.04 4.39 3.34
N LEU A 265 -5.82 3.11 3.59
CA LEU A 265 -6.57 2.02 2.94
C LEU A 265 -8.08 2.10 3.24
N ARG A 266 -8.46 2.54 4.45
CA ARG A 266 -9.87 2.73 4.83
C ARG A 266 -10.58 3.78 3.99
N GLY A 267 -9.89 4.83 3.58
CA GLY A 267 -10.39 5.89 2.70
C GLY A 267 -10.28 5.55 1.21
N GLY A 268 -9.72 4.39 0.84
CA GLY A 268 -9.51 3.99 -0.55
C GLY A 268 -8.29 4.65 -1.21
N PHE A 269 -7.37 5.22 -0.43
CA PHE A 269 -6.21 5.96 -0.94
C PHE A 269 -4.99 5.05 -1.15
N PHE A 270 -5.01 4.28 -2.23
CA PHE A 270 -3.92 3.41 -2.66
C PHE A 270 -3.99 3.14 -4.17
N HIS A 271 -2.89 2.71 -4.76
CA HIS A 271 -2.83 2.34 -6.17
C HIS A 271 -3.54 1.01 -6.42
N HIS A 272 -4.55 0.98 -7.30
CA HIS A 272 -5.44 -0.18 -7.44
C HIS A 272 -4.75 -1.46 -7.96
N THR A 273 -3.59 -1.36 -8.63
CA THR A 273 -2.85 -2.53 -9.14
C THR A 273 -1.74 -2.99 -8.20
N THR A 274 -1.04 -2.07 -7.54
CA THR A 274 0.15 -2.40 -6.72
C THR A 274 -0.11 -2.31 -5.22
N SER A 275 -1.26 -1.78 -4.83
CA SER A 275 -1.64 -1.46 -3.44
C SER A 275 -0.68 -0.46 -2.75
N TYR A 276 0.22 0.18 -3.48
CA TYR A 276 1.10 1.21 -2.94
C TYR A 276 0.26 2.35 -2.34
N SER A 277 0.52 2.67 -1.08
CA SER A 277 -0.27 3.67 -0.34
C SER A 277 0.55 4.88 0.10
N PHE A 278 1.87 4.78 0.13
CA PHE A 278 2.74 5.84 0.66
C PHE A 278 2.57 7.19 -0.07
N PRO A 279 2.60 7.28 -1.41
CA PRO A 279 2.43 8.55 -2.11
C PRO A 279 1.08 9.21 -1.83
N PHE A 280 0.03 8.42 -1.65
CA PHE A 280 -1.31 8.92 -1.34
C PHE A 280 -1.42 9.39 0.11
N ALA A 281 -0.77 8.69 1.05
CA ALA A 281 -0.69 9.13 2.45
C ALA A 281 0.02 10.49 2.57
N VAL A 282 1.10 10.70 1.80
CA VAL A 282 1.80 11.99 1.72
C VAL A 282 0.88 13.10 1.18
N LYS A 283 0.17 12.83 0.07
CA LYS A 283 -0.78 13.80 -0.52
C LYS A 283 -1.91 14.17 0.46
N CYS A 284 -2.47 13.18 1.16
CA CYS A 284 -3.50 13.42 2.17
C CYS A 284 -2.97 14.23 3.35
N ALA A 285 -1.77 13.92 3.85
CA ALA A 285 -1.15 14.64 4.96
C ALA A 285 -0.90 16.12 4.61
N GLU A 286 -0.37 16.40 3.42
CA GLU A 286 -0.18 17.77 2.91
C GLU A 286 -1.50 18.53 2.78
N ALA A 287 -2.53 17.88 2.21
CA ALA A 287 -3.82 18.53 2.01
C ALA A 287 -4.51 18.87 3.34
N ILE A 288 -4.52 17.92 4.30
CA ILE A 288 -5.15 18.09 5.60
C ILE A 288 -4.44 19.15 6.43
N ALA A 289 -3.10 19.14 6.44
CA ALA A 289 -2.33 20.08 7.24
C ALA A 289 -2.50 21.56 6.83
N ARG A 290 -3.00 21.81 5.62
CA ARG A 290 -3.29 23.16 5.08
C ARG A 290 -4.73 23.62 5.27
N ILE A 291 -5.60 22.79 5.85
CA ILE A 291 -6.99 23.18 6.14
C ILE A 291 -7.02 24.03 7.40
N ASP A 292 -7.51 25.24 7.31
CA ASP A 292 -7.51 26.21 8.43
C ASP A 292 -8.32 25.72 9.63
N GLN A 293 -9.55 25.25 9.38
CA GLN A 293 -10.45 24.73 10.41
C GLN A 293 -10.69 23.24 10.18
N LEU A 294 -10.23 22.44 11.14
CA LEU A 294 -10.39 21.00 11.12
C LEU A 294 -11.64 20.61 11.91
N GLU A 295 -12.66 20.19 11.18
CA GLU A 295 -13.93 19.68 11.70
C GLU A 295 -14.27 18.37 10.96
N SER A 296 -14.75 17.37 11.67
CA SER A 296 -15.00 16.04 11.13
C SER A 296 -15.88 16.04 9.89
N GLU A 297 -17.06 16.68 9.95
CA GLU A 297 -18.02 16.64 8.85
C GLU A 297 -17.52 17.40 7.61
N THR A 298 -16.77 18.47 7.81
CA THR A 298 -16.16 19.23 6.72
C THR A 298 -15.06 18.41 6.06
N LEU A 299 -14.19 17.81 6.87
CA LEU A 299 -13.12 16.94 6.38
C LEU A 299 -13.66 15.65 5.75
N ASP A 300 -14.75 15.07 6.29
CA ASP A 300 -15.41 13.88 5.71
C ASP A 300 -15.92 14.18 4.28
N ARG A 301 -16.58 15.31 4.07
CA ARG A 301 -17.01 15.72 2.73
C ARG A 301 -15.83 15.88 1.76
N LEU A 302 -14.73 16.47 2.23
CA LEU A 302 -13.52 16.61 1.42
C LEU A 302 -12.86 15.26 1.13
N ALA A 303 -12.70 14.42 2.15
CA ALA A 303 -12.11 13.07 2.00
C ALA A 303 -12.92 12.21 1.03
N LYS A 304 -14.25 12.22 1.12
CA LYS A 304 -15.14 11.53 0.16
C LYS A 304 -15.01 12.09 -1.27
N LYS A 305 -14.89 13.41 -1.42
CA LYS A 305 -14.62 14.03 -2.72
C LYS A 305 -13.27 13.57 -3.30
N TRP A 306 -12.22 13.55 -2.48
CA TRP A 306 -10.90 13.05 -2.90
C TRP A 306 -10.93 11.56 -3.25
N ALA A 307 -11.60 10.75 -2.45
CA ALA A 307 -11.75 9.31 -2.71
C ALA A 307 -12.47 9.03 -4.03
N ARG A 308 -13.56 9.76 -4.33
CA ARG A 308 -14.28 9.63 -5.62
C ARG A 308 -13.42 10.09 -6.81
N ALA A 309 -12.67 11.18 -6.66
CA ALA A 309 -11.73 11.64 -7.68
C ALA A 309 -10.64 10.59 -7.93
N HIS A 310 -10.02 10.09 -6.86
CA HIS A 310 -9.03 9.02 -6.92
C HIS A 310 -9.60 7.76 -7.57
N TRP A 311 -10.78 7.33 -7.18
CA TRP A 311 -11.47 6.18 -7.79
C TRP A 311 -11.62 6.35 -9.31
N LYS A 312 -12.02 7.54 -9.76
CA LYS A 312 -12.14 7.84 -11.19
C LYS A 312 -10.79 7.75 -11.91
N GLU A 313 -9.74 8.32 -11.33
CA GLU A 313 -8.37 8.27 -11.87
C GLU A 313 -7.85 6.84 -11.97
N GLN A 314 -8.20 5.98 -11.01
CA GLN A 314 -7.82 4.57 -10.98
C GLN A 314 -8.66 3.66 -11.94
N GLY A 315 -9.56 4.21 -12.73
CA GLY A 315 -10.44 3.44 -13.63
C GLY A 315 -9.70 2.57 -14.64
N PHE A 316 -8.63 3.13 -15.25
CA PHE A 316 -7.80 2.39 -16.20
C PHE A 316 -7.04 1.25 -15.53
N PHE A 317 -6.55 1.44 -14.31
CA PHE A 317 -5.86 0.39 -13.54
C PHE A 317 -6.81 -0.76 -13.19
N ARG A 318 -8.07 -0.49 -12.85
CA ARG A 318 -9.09 -1.53 -12.65
C ARG A 318 -9.34 -2.34 -13.93
N LEU A 319 -9.35 -1.69 -15.10
CA LEU A 319 -9.42 -2.40 -16.39
C LEU A 319 -8.21 -3.32 -16.57
N LEU A 320 -6.99 -2.84 -16.31
CA LEU A 320 -5.78 -3.67 -16.41
C LEU A 320 -5.79 -4.83 -15.41
N ASN A 321 -6.30 -4.61 -14.21
CA ASN A 321 -6.45 -5.67 -13.20
C ASN A 321 -7.43 -6.75 -13.66
N ARG A 322 -8.59 -6.37 -14.26
CA ARG A 322 -9.49 -7.35 -14.86
C ARG A 322 -8.83 -8.14 -15.99
N MET A 323 -8.04 -7.48 -16.83
CA MET A 323 -7.27 -8.18 -17.87
C MET A 323 -6.27 -9.16 -17.26
N LEU A 324 -5.56 -8.76 -16.21
CA LEU A 324 -4.61 -9.60 -15.50
C LEU A 324 -5.28 -10.81 -14.85
N PHE A 325 -6.36 -10.62 -14.11
CA PHE A 325 -7.00 -11.65 -13.30
C PHE A 325 -7.92 -12.56 -14.13
N TRP A 326 -8.68 -12.02 -15.09
CA TRP A 326 -9.77 -12.76 -15.77
C TRP A 326 -9.51 -13.06 -17.25
N ALA A 327 -8.63 -12.29 -17.92
CA ALA A 327 -8.35 -12.54 -19.32
C ALA A 327 -7.15 -13.45 -19.55
N ALA A 328 -6.27 -13.66 -18.56
CA ALA A 328 -5.18 -14.63 -18.62
C ALA A 328 -5.77 -16.06 -18.87
N ARG A 329 -5.02 -16.92 -19.57
CA ARG A 329 -5.47 -18.28 -19.89
C ARG A 329 -5.62 -19.13 -18.63
N THR A 330 -4.62 -19.06 -17.75
CA THR A 330 -4.65 -19.63 -16.40
C THR A 330 -4.06 -18.62 -15.40
N PRO A 331 -4.36 -18.76 -14.11
CA PRO A 331 -3.80 -17.86 -13.09
C PRO A 331 -2.26 -17.78 -13.14
N GLU A 332 -1.57 -18.91 -13.38
CA GLU A 332 -0.11 -18.98 -13.44
C GLU A 332 0.48 -18.29 -14.68
N GLN A 333 -0.34 -17.96 -15.68
CA GLN A 333 0.11 -17.23 -16.87
C GLN A 333 -0.09 -15.71 -16.75
N ARG A 334 -0.58 -15.22 -15.62
CA ARG A 334 -0.74 -13.77 -15.35
C ARG A 334 0.58 -13.01 -15.49
N TYR A 335 1.72 -13.61 -15.18
CA TYR A 335 3.03 -12.98 -15.33
C TYR A 335 3.29 -12.44 -16.73
N ARG A 336 2.72 -13.06 -17.80
CA ARG A 336 2.89 -12.63 -19.18
C ARG A 336 2.36 -11.21 -19.45
N VAL A 337 1.36 -10.79 -18.68
CA VAL A 337 0.80 -9.43 -18.78
C VAL A 337 1.84 -8.43 -18.31
N LEU A 338 2.49 -8.69 -17.18
CA LEU A 338 3.53 -7.83 -16.63
C LEU A 338 4.84 -7.94 -17.41
N GLU A 339 5.24 -9.15 -17.86
CA GLU A 339 6.37 -9.33 -18.78
C GLU A 339 6.22 -8.42 -20.01
N ARG A 340 5.04 -8.39 -20.62
CA ARG A 340 4.74 -7.49 -21.76
C ARG A 340 4.74 -6.01 -21.36
N PHE A 341 4.21 -5.67 -20.19
CA PHE A 341 4.20 -4.30 -19.68
C PHE A 341 5.62 -3.75 -19.50
N TYR A 342 6.54 -4.54 -18.93
CA TYR A 342 7.93 -4.11 -18.73
C TYR A 342 8.78 -4.04 -20.02
N MET A 343 8.25 -4.41 -21.16
CA MET A 343 8.85 -4.09 -22.48
C MET A 343 8.59 -2.65 -22.91
N LEU A 344 7.73 -1.90 -22.22
CA LEU A 344 7.43 -0.49 -22.51
C LEU A 344 8.56 0.42 -22.02
N GLY A 345 8.58 1.68 -22.49
CA GLY A 345 9.62 2.64 -22.08
C GLY A 345 9.56 3.06 -20.62
N ASP A 346 10.71 3.36 -20.01
CA ASP A 346 10.82 3.78 -18.59
C ASP A 346 9.89 4.94 -18.23
N PRO A 347 9.76 6.02 -19.05
CA PRO A 347 8.86 7.12 -18.68
C PRO A 347 7.37 6.73 -18.55
N LEU A 348 6.93 5.70 -19.31
CA LEU A 348 5.57 5.19 -19.20
C LEU A 348 5.42 4.34 -17.92
N ILE A 349 6.43 3.50 -17.61
CA ILE A 349 6.45 2.68 -16.40
C ILE A 349 6.43 3.58 -15.16
N GLU A 350 7.22 4.65 -15.13
CA GLU A 350 7.21 5.64 -14.04
C GLU A 350 5.83 6.29 -13.87
N ARG A 351 5.18 6.71 -14.97
CA ARG A 351 3.83 7.29 -14.90
C ARG A 351 2.77 6.27 -14.49
N PHE A 352 2.97 4.99 -14.77
CA PHE A 352 2.10 3.94 -14.28
C PHE A 352 2.13 3.88 -12.74
N TYR A 353 3.31 3.81 -12.13
CA TYR A 353 3.45 3.72 -10.68
C TYR A 353 2.99 5.00 -9.96
N SER A 354 3.27 6.17 -10.53
CA SER A 354 2.81 7.46 -9.98
C SER A 354 1.34 7.77 -10.25
N SER A 355 0.59 6.87 -10.90
CA SER A 355 -0.82 7.06 -11.31
C SER A 355 -1.04 8.29 -12.21
N SER A 356 -0.05 8.64 -13.04
CA SER A 356 -0.07 9.82 -13.91
C SER A 356 -0.07 9.49 -15.42
N LEU A 357 -0.60 8.32 -15.80
CA LEU A 357 -0.71 7.88 -17.19
C LEU A 357 -1.52 8.86 -18.03
N THR A 358 -0.94 9.27 -19.16
CA THR A 358 -1.64 10.01 -20.21
C THR A 358 -2.55 9.09 -21.04
N LEU A 359 -3.49 9.65 -21.80
CA LEU A 359 -4.30 8.86 -22.73
C LEU A 359 -3.44 8.13 -23.78
N ALA A 360 -2.33 8.73 -24.19
CA ALA A 360 -1.38 8.09 -25.12
C ALA A 360 -0.68 6.88 -24.46
N ASP A 361 -0.34 6.97 -23.17
CA ASP A 361 0.21 5.85 -22.41
C ASP A 361 -0.80 4.72 -22.29
N GLN A 362 -2.05 5.04 -21.96
CA GLN A 362 -3.14 4.06 -21.85
C GLN A 362 -3.35 3.33 -23.18
N ALA A 363 -3.40 4.07 -24.29
CA ALA A 363 -3.48 3.49 -25.63
C ALA A 363 -2.24 2.60 -25.92
N ARG A 364 -1.03 3.06 -25.57
CA ARG A 364 0.22 2.32 -25.80
C ARG A 364 0.28 1.00 -25.01
N ILE A 365 -0.26 0.96 -23.79
CA ILE A 365 -0.36 -0.26 -22.98
C ILE A 365 -1.27 -1.29 -23.65
N LEU A 366 -2.39 -0.84 -24.24
CA LEU A 366 -3.38 -1.72 -24.85
C LEU A 366 -3.01 -2.18 -26.28
N VAL A 367 -2.21 -1.39 -27.00
CA VAL A 367 -1.83 -1.66 -28.40
C VAL A 367 -0.60 -2.59 -28.46
N GLY A 368 -0.57 -3.44 -29.47
CA GLY A 368 0.53 -4.36 -29.78
C GLY A 368 0.13 -5.82 -29.62
N TRP A 369 1.11 -6.72 -29.53
CA TRP A 369 0.84 -8.14 -29.37
C TRP A 369 0.19 -8.42 -28.01
N PRO A 370 -1.08 -8.91 -27.98
CA PRO A 370 -1.81 -9.05 -26.74
C PRO A 370 -1.25 -10.20 -25.87
N PRO A 371 -0.97 -9.97 -24.59
CA PRO A 371 -0.51 -11.01 -23.68
C PRO A 371 -1.64 -11.96 -23.27
N VAL A 372 -2.88 -11.60 -23.58
CA VAL A 372 -4.11 -12.35 -23.27
C VAL A 372 -4.97 -12.53 -24.52
N PRO A 373 -5.83 -13.54 -24.62
CA PRO A 373 -6.75 -13.70 -25.75
C PRO A 373 -7.66 -12.48 -25.91
N ILE A 374 -7.74 -11.93 -27.11
CA ILE A 374 -8.53 -10.72 -27.41
C ILE A 374 -9.99 -10.90 -27.01
N SER A 375 -10.59 -12.08 -27.30
CA SER A 375 -11.98 -12.37 -26.94
C SER A 375 -12.22 -12.31 -25.43
N ARG A 376 -11.24 -12.72 -24.61
CA ARG A 376 -11.32 -12.61 -23.16
C ARG A 376 -11.11 -11.17 -22.70
N ALA A 377 -10.15 -10.45 -23.31
CA ALA A 377 -9.93 -9.04 -23.00
C ALA A 377 -11.20 -8.20 -23.24
N LEU A 378 -11.88 -8.40 -24.35
CA LEU A 378 -13.13 -7.69 -24.67
C LEU A 378 -14.26 -8.00 -23.66
N ARG A 379 -14.35 -9.23 -23.15
CA ARG A 379 -15.37 -9.60 -22.13
C ARG A 379 -15.19 -8.88 -20.81
N VAL A 380 -13.94 -8.53 -20.44
CA VAL A 380 -13.63 -7.92 -19.15
C VAL A 380 -13.54 -6.39 -19.20
N MET A 381 -13.87 -5.76 -20.33
CA MET A 381 -13.85 -4.29 -20.46
C MET A 381 -14.91 -3.60 -19.61
N GLY A 382 -16.09 -4.22 -19.39
CA GLY A 382 -17.12 -3.69 -18.53
C GLY A 382 -16.86 -3.96 -17.04
N GLU A 383 -17.20 -3.00 -16.17
CA GLU A 383 -17.08 -3.19 -14.71
C GLU A 383 -18.16 -4.13 -14.14
N THR A 384 -19.20 -4.39 -14.91
CA THR A 384 -20.40 -5.14 -14.51
C THR A 384 -20.30 -6.66 -14.69
N THR A 385 -19.23 -7.18 -15.27
CA THR A 385 -19.06 -8.63 -15.45
C THR A 385 -18.39 -9.25 -14.23
N VAL A 386 -19.13 -9.36 -13.16
CA VAL A 386 -18.67 -10.00 -11.94
C VAL A 386 -19.17 -11.43 -11.87
N ASN A 387 -18.28 -12.41 -12.04
CA ASN A 387 -18.45 -13.66 -11.30
C ASN A 387 -17.92 -13.38 -9.89
N PRO A 388 -18.76 -13.42 -8.85
CA PRO A 388 -18.28 -13.19 -7.50
C PRO A 388 -17.23 -14.27 -7.18
N ILE A 389 -15.99 -13.84 -6.97
CA ILE A 389 -14.99 -14.69 -6.30
C ILE A 389 -15.59 -14.97 -4.92
N PRO A 390 -15.67 -16.24 -4.48
CA PRO A 390 -16.23 -16.56 -3.17
C PRO A 390 -15.48 -15.74 -2.10
N GLN A 391 -16.20 -14.92 -1.36
CA GLN A 391 -15.63 -14.17 -0.25
C GLN A 391 -15.09 -15.15 0.79
N PRO A 392 -13.86 -15.02 1.29
CA PRO A 392 -13.40 -15.87 2.38
C PRO A 392 -14.27 -15.58 3.61
N VAL A 393 -14.71 -16.65 4.25
CA VAL A 393 -15.42 -16.60 5.52
C VAL A 393 -14.53 -15.83 6.50
N SER A 394 -15.05 -14.76 7.09
CA SER A 394 -14.36 -14.00 8.13
C SER A 394 -14.02 -14.96 9.28
N THR A 395 -12.75 -15.29 9.44
CA THR A 395 -12.27 -15.91 10.67
C THR A 395 -12.39 -14.89 11.81
N PRO A 396 -13.04 -15.20 12.91
CA PRO A 396 -13.03 -14.37 14.11
C PRO A 396 -11.60 -14.35 14.67
N GLY A 397 -11.11 -13.13 14.89
CA GLY A 397 -9.83 -12.82 15.29
C GLY A 397 -9.32 -12.67 16.62
#